data_57e35dfcab7f3ef73031c9dfaefaa24c
#
_entry.id   57e35dfcab7f3ef73031c9dfaefaa24c
#
_cell.length_a   1.000
_cell.length_b   1.000
_cell.length_c   1.000
_cell.angle_alpha   90.00
_cell.angle_beta   90.00
_cell.angle_gamma   90.00
#
_symmetry.space_group_name_H-M   'P 1'
#
loop_
_entity.id
_entity.type
_entity.pdbx_description
1 polymer ?
#
loop_
_entity_poly.entity_id
_entity_poly.type
_entity_poly.pdbx_seq_one_letter_code
_entity_poly.pdbx_strand_id
1 'polypeptide(L)'
;MPKPLYKIAPVPTVRPLVLCIEDQARALDIRKKVLEQDGYDVIGVTSADDALKTLRDFPICATIADHMLSGTTGVELAKKMKKLKPDVPIILFSGSLPERLDGVDVFINKGEPTSEFLRIVRDVVERFCT
;
A
#
# COMPACT_ATOMS: atom_id res chain seq x y z
N MET A 1 10.32 38.44 19.18
CA MET A 1 11.43 37.59 18.76
C MET A 1 11.99 38.05 17.44
N PRO A 2 13.28 38.39 17.42
CA PRO A 2 13.91 38.74 16.13
C PRO A 2 13.90 37.52 15.21
N LYS A 3 13.68 37.77 13.92
CA LYS A 3 13.78 36.71 12.93
C LYS A 3 15.23 36.31 12.76
N PRO A 4 15.52 35.01 12.59
CA PRO A 4 16.88 34.58 12.30
C PRO A 4 17.36 35.19 10.99
N LEU A 5 18.66 35.47 10.90
CA LEU A 5 19.31 36.03 9.72
C LEU A 5 19.53 35.00 8.59
N TYR A 6 19.08 33.77 8.81
CA TYR A 6 19.22 32.69 7.85
C TYR A 6 17.90 31.96 7.70
N LYS A 7 17.75 31.29 6.57
CA LYS A 7 16.62 30.37 6.34
C LYS A 7 17.15 28.94 6.34
N ILE A 8 16.48 28.10 7.11
CA ILE A 8 16.73 26.66 7.05
C ILE A 8 15.88 26.10 5.92
N ALA A 9 16.53 25.51 4.92
CA ALA A 9 15.81 24.83 3.85
C ALA A 9 15.07 23.64 4.46
N PRO A 10 13.78 23.41 4.08
CA PRO A 10 13.07 22.26 4.57
C PRO A 10 13.80 20.98 4.16
N VAL A 11 13.95 20.06 5.12
CA VAL A 11 14.51 18.73 4.82
C VAL A 11 13.54 18.03 3.88
N PRO A 12 14.01 17.49 2.74
CA PRO A 12 13.12 16.73 1.86
C PRO A 12 12.45 15.61 2.64
N THR A 13 11.12 15.60 2.65
CA THR A 13 10.36 14.54 3.29
C THR A 13 10.45 13.29 2.42
N VAL A 14 10.97 12.20 2.95
CA VAL A 14 10.96 10.94 2.24
C VAL A 14 9.52 10.48 2.14
N ARG A 15 9.05 10.27 0.90
CA ARG A 15 7.70 9.78 0.66
C ARG A 15 7.70 8.26 0.87
N PRO A 16 6.77 7.72 1.69
CA PRO A 16 6.69 6.29 1.88
C PRO A 16 6.38 5.58 0.55
N LEU A 17 7.09 4.48 0.30
CA LEU A 17 6.89 3.69 -0.92
C LEU A 17 5.87 2.59 -0.67
N VAL A 18 4.77 2.63 -1.42
CA VAL A 18 3.65 1.70 -1.30
C VAL A 18 3.57 0.83 -2.56
N LEU A 19 3.38 -0.46 -2.36
CA LEU A 19 3.10 -1.40 -3.45
C LEU A 19 1.60 -1.57 -3.58
N CYS A 20 1.07 -1.37 -4.78
CA CYS A 20 -0.35 -1.51 -5.08
C CYS A 20 -0.56 -2.60 -6.12
N ILE A 21 -1.38 -3.59 -5.81
CA ILE A 21 -1.61 -4.75 -6.65
C ILE A 21 -3.07 -4.81 -7.06
N GLU A 22 -3.32 -4.73 -8.36
CA GLU A 22 -4.65 -4.77 -8.96
C GLU A 22 -4.51 -5.28 -10.38
N ASP A 23 -5.25 -6.33 -10.77
CA ASP A 23 -5.14 -6.91 -12.11
C ASP A 23 -5.83 -6.07 -13.19
N GLN A 24 -6.71 -5.16 -12.81
CA GLN A 24 -7.36 -4.22 -13.71
C GLN A 24 -6.51 -2.96 -13.84
N ALA A 25 -5.84 -2.77 -14.96
CA ALA A 25 -4.90 -1.67 -15.16
C ALA A 25 -5.54 -0.29 -14.92
N ARG A 26 -6.81 -0.12 -15.30
CA ARG A 26 -7.52 1.14 -15.11
C ARG A 26 -7.78 1.45 -13.64
N ALA A 27 -8.23 0.45 -12.89
CA ALA A 27 -8.45 0.60 -11.46
C ALA A 27 -7.14 0.84 -10.71
N LEU A 28 -6.07 0.18 -11.13
CA LEU A 28 -4.73 0.39 -10.59
C LEU A 28 -4.27 1.83 -10.78
N ASP A 29 -4.45 2.36 -11.99
CA ASP A 29 -4.03 3.73 -12.31
C ASP A 29 -4.75 4.77 -11.43
N ILE A 30 -6.05 4.60 -11.23
CA ILE A 30 -6.85 5.48 -10.38
C ILE A 30 -6.36 5.42 -8.93
N ARG A 31 -6.17 4.22 -8.41
CA ARG A 31 -5.72 4.03 -7.02
C ARG A 31 -4.33 4.60 -6.80
N LYS A 32 -3.44 4.38 -7.75
CA LYS A 32 -2.10 4.94 -7.72
C LYS A 32 -2.13 6.47 -7.62
N LYS A 33 -2.94 7.12 -8.45
CA LYS A 33 -3.07 8.59 -8.44
C LYS A 33 -3.62 9.10 -7.11
N VAL A 34 -4.62 8.42 -6.55
CA VAL A 34 -5.21 8.78 -5.25
C VAL A 34 -4.15 8.73 -4.15
N LEU A 35 -3.34 7.67 -4.12
CA LEU A 35 -2.27 7.52 -3.14
C LEU A 35 -1.15 8.54 -3.36
N GLU A 36 -0.74 8.77 -4.58
CA GLU A 36 0.30 9.74 -4.90
C GLU A 36 -0.10 11.16 -4.47
N GLN A 37 -1.35 11.53 -4.65
CA GLN A 37 -1.88 12.82 -4.20
C GLN A 37 -1.89 12.96 -2.67
N ASP A 38 -1.96 11.84 -1.95
CA ASP A 38 -1.94 11.84 -0.48
C ASP A 38 -0.53 11.71 0.11
N GLY A 39 0.51 11.75 -0.73
CA GLY A 39 1.89 11.86 -0.27
C GLY A 39 2.73 10.60 -0.37
N TYR A 40 2.28 9.59 -1.11
CA TYR A 40 3.04 8.33 -1.27
C TYR A 40 3.72 8.25 -2.62
N ASP A 41 4.85 7.56 -2.67
CA ASP A 41 5.35 7.00 -3.92
C ASP A 41 4.73 5.62 -4.09
N VAL A 42 4.33 5.28 -5.29
CA VAL A 42 3.58 4.04 -5.54
C VAL A 42 4.18 3.27 -6.69
N ILE A 43 4.44 1.98 -6.44
CA ILE A 43 4.69 1.04 -7.52
C ILE A 43 3.42 0.23 -7.69
N GLY A 44 2.82 0.30 -8.89
CA GLY A 44 1.63 -0.46 -9.23
C GLY A 44 1.99 -1.66 -10.08
N VAL A 45 1.46 -2.82 -9.74
CA VAL A 45 1.65 -4.05 -10.51
C VAL A 45 0.32 -4.74 -10.74
N THR A 46 0.24 -5.55 -11.80
CA THR A 46 -1.00 -6.21 -12.20
C THR A 46 -0.99 -7.72 -11.96
N SER A 47 0.12 -8.29 -11.50
CA SER A 47 0.24 -9.73 -11.26
C SER A 47 0.86 -10.04 -9.92
N ALA A 48 0.56 -11.23 -9.40
CA ALA A 48 1.16 -11.73 -8.17
C ALA A 48 2.68 -11.91 -8.30
N ASP A 49 3.15 -12.39 -9.44
CA ASP A 49 4.58 -12.59 -9.68
C ASP A 49 5.34 -11.25 -9.64
N ASP A 50 4.81 -10.23 -10.29
CA ASP A 50 5.41 -8.89 -10.26
C ASP A 50 5.35 -8.28 -8.86
N ALA A 51 4.30 -8.57 -8.09
CA ALA A 51 4.19 -8.13 -6.71
C ALA A 51 5.31 -8.71 -5.84
N LEU A 52 5.56 -10.00 -5.96
CA LEU A 52 6.62 -10.67 -5.18
C LEU A 52 8.01 -10.15 -5.57
N LYS A 53 8.25 -9.95 -6.87
CA LYS A 53 9.49 -9.36 -7.36
C LYS A 53 9.72 -7.95 -6.81
N THR A 54 8.69 -7.13 -6.88
CA THR A 54 8.76 -5.75 -6.40
C THR A 54 8.99 -5.70 -4.90
N LEU A 55 8.29 -6.53 -4.15
CA LEU A 55 8.48 -6.62 -2.71
C LEU A 55 9.90 -7.02 -2.34
N ARG A 56 10.48 -7.97 -3.08
CA ARG A 56 11.86 -8.41 -2.85
C ARG A 56 12.87 -7.32 -3.17
N ASP A 57 12.68 -6.61 -4.28
CA ASP A 57 13.72 -5.74 -4.86
C ASP A 57 13.64 -4.29 -4.41
N PHE A 58 12.53 -3.84 -3.81
CA PHE A 58 12.31 -2.45 -3.41
C PHE A 58 11.99 -2.35 -1.92
N PRO A 59 12.33 -1.21 -1.28
CA PRO A 59 12.04 -0.99 0.14
C PRO A 59 10.57 -0.59 0.36
N ILE A 60 9.68 -1.54 0.14
CA ILE A 60 8.24 -1.33 0.28
C ILE A 60 7.88 -1.15 1.76
N CYS A 61 7.14 -0.10 2.04
CA CYS A 61 6.68 0.28 3.37
C CYS A 61 5.36 -0.42 3.72
N ALA A 62 4.43 -0.45 2.78
CA ALA A 62 3.12 -1.08 2.94
C ALA A 62 2.63 -1.59 1.60
N THR A 63 1.81 -2.63 1.63
CA THR A 63 1.24 -3.23 0.43
C THR A 63 -0.29 -3.14 0.47
N ILE A 64 -0.89 -2.74 -0.64
CA ILE A 64 -2.34 -2.73 -0.82
C ILE A 64 -2.67 -3.68 -1.96
N ALA A 65 -3.38 -4.76 -1.64
CA ALA A 65 -3.70 -5.81 -2.60
C ALA A 65 -5.20 -5.97 -2.75
N ASP A 66 -5.64 -6.14 -3.99
CA ASP A 66 -6.99 -6.58 -4.27
C ASP A 66 -7.13 -8.06 -3.91
N HIS A 67 -8.34 -8.51 -3.59
CA HIS A 67 -8.55 -9.92 -3.28
C HIS A 67 -8.64 -10.77 -4.55
N MET A 68 -9.44 -10.31 -5.52
CA MET A 68 -9.63 -11.07 -6.76
C MET A 68 -8.55 -10.68 -7.76
N LEU A 69 -7.59 -11.55 -7.94
CA LEU A 69 -6.48 -11.39 -8.88
C LEU A 69 -6.52 -12.51 -9.91
N SER A 70 -5.89 -12.30 -11.07
CA SER A 70 -5.80 -13.34 -12.09
C SER A 70 -4.95 -14.50 -11.58
N GLY A 71 -5.54 -15.69 -11.52
CA GLY A 71 -4.84 -16.92 -11.14
C GLY A 71 -4.60 -17.11 -9.64
N THR A 72 -4.99 -16.16 -8.80
CA THR A 72 -4.81 -16.27 -7.35
C THR A 72 -5.72 -15.29 -6.62
N THR A 73 -5.63 -15.25 -5.29
CA THR A 73 -6.34 -14.28 -4.46
C THR A 73 -5.35 -13.43 -3.69
N GLY A 74 -5.82 -12.27 -3.22
CA GLY A 74 -5.01 -11.40 -2.37
C GLY A 74 -4.59 -12.08 -1.07
N VAL A 75 -5.45 -12.94 -0.50
CA VAL A 75 -5.12 -13.71 0.71
C VAL A 75 -4.00 -14.72 0.44
N GLU A 76 -4.06 -15.46 -0.67
CA GLU A 76 -2.99 -16.38 -1.04
C GLU A 76 -1.67 -15.65 -1.30
N LEU A 77 -1.74 -14.50 -1.97
CA LEU A 77 -0.57 -13.67 -2.20
C LEU A 77 -0.01 -13.12 -0.89
N ALA A 78 -0.88 -12.71 0.04
CA ALA A 78 -0.46 -12.20 1.34
C ALA A 78 0.39 -13.21 2.12
N LYS A 79 0.01 -14.47 2.07
CA LYS A 79 0.79 -15.55 2.71
C LYS A 79 2.21 -15.62 2.16
N LYS A 80 2.35 -15.52 0.84
CA LYS A 80 3.67 -15.54 0.17
C LYS A 80 4.48 -14.28 0.49
N MET A 81 3.83 -13.13 0.50
CA MET A 81 4.49 -11.86 0.83
C MET A 81 4.98 -11.85 2.28
N LYS A 82 4.21 -12.40 3.22
CA LYS A 82 4.60 -12.49 4.63
C LYS A 82 5.81 -13.39 4.83
N LYS A 83 5.95 -14.44 4.04
CA LYS A 83 7.15 -15.30 4.07
C LYS A 83 8.38 -14.55 3.58
N LEU A 84 8.20 -13.68 2.60
CA LEU A 84 9.30 -12.92 1.99
C LEU A 84 9.74 -11.75 2.86
N LYS A 85 8.78 -10.95 3.36
CA LYS A 85 9.03 -9.79 4.20
C LYS A 85 7.95 -9.68 5.28
N PRO A 86 8.11 -10.38 6.42
CA PRO A 86 7.07 -10.47 7.44
C PRO A 86 6.73 -9.14 8.12
N ASP A 87 7.62 -8.15 8.06
CA ASP A 87 7.42 -6.87 8.72
C ASP A 87 6.69 -5.84 7.84
N VAL A 88 6.48 -6.13 6.56
CA VAL A 88 5.73 -5.24 5.68
C VAL A 88 4.24 -5.50 5.84
N PRO A 89 3.46 -4.50 6.29
CA PRO A 89 2.02 -4.67 6.48
C PRO A 89 1.30 -4.85 5.15
N ILE A 90 0.26 -5.68 5.17
CA ILE A 90 -0.55 -5.98 4.00
C ILE A 90 -1.98 -5.53 4.26
N ILE A 91 -2.46 -4.62 3.42
CA ILE A 91 -3.84 -4.15 3.40
C ILE A 91 -4.55 -4.88 2.27
N LEU A 92 -5.61 -5.60 2.61
CA LEU A 92 -6.49 -6.19 1.61
C LEU A 92 -7.64 -5.22 1.32
N PHE A 93 -7.80 -4.85 0.05
CA PHE A 93 -8.83 -3.92 -0.39
C PHE A 93 -9.80 -4.67 -1.30
N SER A 94 -11.00 -4.94 -0.81
CA SER A 94 -11.94 -5.85 -1.50
C SER A 94 -13.38 -5.42 -1.29
N GLY A 95 -14.24 -5.77 -2.25
CA GLY A 95 -15.67 -5.50 -2.17
C GLY A 95 -16.41 -6.40 -1.18
N SER A 96 -15.80 -7.51 -0.77
CA SER A 96 -16.38 -8.41 0.21
C SER A 96 -15.30 -8.97 1.13
N LEU A 97 -15.66 -9.24 2.37
CA LEU A 97 -14.76 -9.83 3.36
C LEU A 97 -14.55 -11.32 3.05
N PRO A 98 -13.30 -11.77 2.79
CA PRO A 98 -13.02 -13.19 2.63
C PRO A 98 -13.26 -13.96 3.93
N GLU A 99 -13.49 -15.26 3.83
CA GLU A 99 -13.68 -16.14 5.00
C GLU A 99 -12.42 -16.16 5.89
N ARG A 100 -11.24 -16.08 5.28
CA ARG A 100 -9.96 -16.14 5.99
C ARG A 100 -9.11 -14.94 5.57
N LEU A 101 -8.38 -14.39 6.55
CA LEU A 101 -7.49 -13.24 6.36
C LEU A 101 -6.05 -13.59 6.78
N ASP A 102 -5.63 -14.83 6.58
CA ASP A 102 -4.28 -15.26 6.96
C ASP A 102 -3.21 -14.43 6.24
N GLY A 103 -2.32 -13.81 7.00
CA GLY A 103 -1.28 -12.95 6.45
C GLY A 103 -1.72 -11.51 6.12
N VAL A 104 -3.00 -11.21 6.24
CA VAL A 104 -3.52 -9.85 6.05
C VAL A 104 -3.53 -9.10 7.38
N ASP A 105 -2.96 -7.91 7.40
CA ASP A 105 -2.92 -7.08 8.60
C ASP A 105 -4.15 -6.20 8.74
N VAL A 106 -4.68 -5.70 7.63
CA VAL A 106 -5.84 -4.80 7.62
C VAL A 106 -6.73 -5.11 6.43
N PHE A 107 -8.02 -5.12 6.65
CA PHE A 107 -9.02 -5.23 5.59
C PHE A 107 -9.74 -3.89 5.42
N ILE A 108 -9.85 -3.42 4.18
CA ILE A 108 -10.63 -2.25 3.84
C ILE A 108 -11.68 -2.65 2.80
N ASN A 109 -12.96 -2.35 3.07
CA ASN A 109 -14.02 -2.59 2.12
C ASN A 109 -14.01 -1.52 1.03
N LYS A 110 -14.12 -1.94 -0.23
CA LYS A 110 -14.18 -1.01 -1.39
C LYS A 110 -15.38 -0.08 -1.37
N GLY A 111 -16.42 -0.40 -0.58
CA GLY A 111 -17.57 0.47 -0.39
C GLY A 111 -17.31 1.67 0.52
N GLU A 112 -16.19 1.68 1.24
CA GLU A 112 -15.84 2.82 2.08
C GLU A 112 -15.48 4.04 1.25
N PRO A 113 -15.75 5.28 1.74
CA PRO A 113 -15.32 6.49 1.04
C PRO A 113 -13.81 6.56 0.90
N THR A 114 -13.34 7.23 -0.15
CA THR A 114 -11.90 7.43 -0.39
C THR A 114 -11.20 8.05 0.81
N SER A 115 -11.85 8.99 1.50
CA SER A 115 -11.30 9.62 2.71
C SER A 115 -11.01 8.60 3.82
N GLU A 116 -11.88 7.61 3.99
CA GLU A 116 -11.68 6.56 4.98
C GLU A 116 -10.57 5.60 4.55
N PHE A 117 -10.52 5.23 3.27
CA PHE A 117 -9.42 4.46 2.71
C PHE A 117 -8.07 5.14 3.00
N LEU A 118 -7.95 6.42 2.69
CA LEU A 118 -6.71 7.18 2.91
C LEU A 118 -6.37 7.31 4.40
N ARG A 119 -7.39 7.49 5.26
CA ARG A 119 -7.18 7.54 6.71
C ARG A 119 -6.56 6.25 7.24
N ILE A 120 -7.08 5.12 6.79
CA ILE A 120 -6.59 3.80 7.23
C ILE A 120 -5.17 3.56 6.70
N VAL A 121 -4.91 3.86 5.43
CA VAL A 121 -3.57 3.73 4.85
C VAL A 121 -2.57 4.58 5.62
N ARG A 122 -2.93 5.82 5.94
CA ARG A 122 -2.07 6.73 6.72
C ARG A 122 -1.77 6.16 8.10
N ASP A 123 -2.76 5.61 8.76
CA ASP A 123 -2.59 5.00 10.09
C ASP A 123 -1.62 3.80 10.03
N VAL A 124 -1.77 2.94 9.02
CA VAL A 124 -0.88 1.80 8.82
C VAL A 124 0.55 2.26 8.56
N VAL A 125 0.72 3.22 7.66
CA VAL A 125 2.05 3.76 7.32
C VAL A 125 2.72 4.38 8.55
N GLU A 126 2.00 5.15 9.33
CA GLU A 126 2.53 5.76 10.56
C GLU A 126 3.00 4.71 11.57
N ARG A 127 2.30 3.59 11.69
CA ARG A 127 2.63 2.53 12.64
C ARG A 127 3.79 1.65 12.19
N PHE A 128 3.92 1.39 10.90
CA PHE A 128 4.84 0.37 10.39
C PHE A 128 6.03 0.92 9.61
N CYS A 129 5.99 2.18 9.23
CA CYS A 129 6.99 2.78 8.33
C CYS A 129 7.75 3.93 8.99
N THR A 130 8.21 3.71 10.18
CA THR A 130 9.02 4.71 10.89
C THR A 130 10.50 4.55 10.64
#